data_62964bf3c6d518690567f80ab11c5b9b
#
_entry.id   62964bf3c6d518690567f80ab11c5b9b
#
_cell.length_a   1.000
_cell.length_b   1.000
_cell.length_c   1.000
_cell.angle_alpha   90.00
_cell.angle_beta   90.00
_cell.angle_gamma   90.00
#
_symmetry.space_group_name_H-M   'P 1'
#
loop_
_entity.id
_entity.type
_entity.pdbx_description
1 polymer ?
#
loop_
_entity_poly.entity_id
_entity_poly.type
_entity_poly.pdbx_seq_one_letter_code
_entity_poly.pdbx_strand_id
1 'polypeptide(L)'
;MALPQAIEQQEWAHFFEGAPAVGTIAVLDARNGTEKLWVHATERAKQRFSPASTFKVPHSLFALQAKVVKDEFDVIAWDQKQRGNPAWNQDQDLRSAMRNSTVWVFERFAQTMGQHQEHQWM
;
A
#
# COMPACT_ATOMS: atom_id res chain seq x y z
N MET A 1 -7.51 -13.10 -13.86
CA MET A 1 -6.43 -14.08 -14.13
C MET A 1 -6.14 -14.83 -12.83
N ALA A 2 -6.16 -16.16 -12.82
CA ALA A 2 -5.85 -16.92 -11.62
C ALA A 2 -4.32 -16.90 -11.39
N LEU A 3 -3.89 -16.78 -10.13
CA LEU A 3 -2.47 -16.90 -9.80
C LEU A 3 -1.98 -18.33 -10.05
N PRO A 4 -0.72 -18.53 -10.46
CA PRO A 4 -0.13 -19.85 -10.60
C PRO A 4 -0.08 -20.60 -9.26
N GLN A 5 0.06 -21.90 -9.30
CA GLN A 5 0.21 -22.72 -8.10
C GLN A 5 1.45 -22.27 -7.30
N ALA A 6 1.28 -22.08 -6.01
CA ALA A 6 2.38 -21.69 -5.13
C ALA A 6 3.40 -22.83 -4.95
N ILE A 7 4.67 -22.48 -5.06
CA ILE A 7 5.82 -23.34 -4.78
C ILE A 7 6.36 -22.94 -3.41
N GLU A 8 6.17 -23.80 -2.39
CA GLU A 8 6.62 -23.52 -1.03
C GLU A 8 8.14 -23.45 -0.93
N GLN A 9 8.65 -22.40 -0.28
CA GLN A 9 10.08 -22.14 -0.06
C GLN A 9 10.40 -22.22 1.44
N GLN A 10 10.67 -23.44 1.92
CA GLN A 10 10.93 -23.68 3.35
C GLN A 10 12.23 -23.01 3.81
N GLU A 11 13.24 -22.96 2.95
CA GLU A 11 14.54 -22.34 3.26
C GLU A 11 14.42 -20.83 3.56
N TRP A 12 13.36 -20.16 3.12
CA TRP A 12 13.14 -18.74 3.44
C TRP A 12 12.74 -18.50 4.90
N ALA A 13 12.49 -19.56 5.67
CA ALA A 13 12.20 -19.45 7.11
C ALA A 13 13.29 -18.69 7.86
N HIS A 14 14.56 -18.82 7.43
CA HIS A 14 15.69 -18.15 8.09
C HIS A 14 15.59 -16.62 8.08
N PHE A 15 14.87 -16.01 7.13
CA PHE A 15 14.65 -14.57 7.12
C PHE A 15 13.77 -14.08 8.28
N PHE A 16 13.08 -14.98 8.96
CA PHE A 16 12.20 -14.69 10.09
C PHE A 16 12.75 -15.20 11.42
N GLU A 17 13.94 -15.78 11.43
CA GLU A 17 14.59 -16.24 12.69
C GLU A 17 14.86 -15.06 13.61
N GLY A 18 14.39 -15.15 14.86
CA GLY A 18 14.51 -14.07 15.85
C GLY A 18 13.49 -12.94 15.69
N ALA A 19 12.63 -12.96 14.67
CA ALA A 19 11.55 -11.99 14.56
C ALA A 19 10.48 -12.23 15.62
N PRO A 20 9.84 -11.16 16.15
CA PRO A 20 8.78 -11.29 17.18
C PRO A 20 7.47 -11.85 16.63
N ALA A 21 7.36 -12.05 15.31
CA ALA A 21 6.15 -12.51 14.65
C ALA A 21 6.47 -13.47 13.50
N VAL A 22 5.53 -14.34 13.21
CA VAL A 22 5.58 -15.22 12.03
C VAL A 22 5.36 -14.37 10.77
N GLY A 23 6.31 -14.46 9.83
CA GLY A 23 6.24 -13.75 8.54
C GLY A 23 5.83 -14.66 7.38
N THR A 24 5.61 -14.05 6.23
CA THR A 24 5.45 -14.73 4.94
C THR A 24 6.08 -13.88 3.84
N ILE A 25 6.57 -14.53 2.79
CA ILE A 25 7.07 -13.88 1.57
C ILE A 25 6.39 -14.55 0.39
N ALA A 26 5.89 -13.76 -0.56
CA ALA A 26 5.39 -14.25 -1.83
C ALA A 26 6.09 -13.48 -2.96
N VAL A 27 6.66 -14.21 -3.93
CA VAL A 27 7.33 -13.64 -5.10
C VAL A 27 6.71 -14.22 -6.36
N LEU A 28 6.09 -13.36 -7.15
CA LEU A 28 5.59 -13.68 -8.49
C LEU A 28 6.64 -13.26 -9.53
N ASP A 29 7.19 -14.23 -10.24
CA ASP A 29 8.04 -13.98 -11.41
C ASP A 29 7.21 -14.21 -12.68
N ALA A 30 6.93 -13.13 -13.39
CA ALA A 30 6.18 -13.13 -14.64
C ALA A 30 7.07 -12.92 -15.88
N ARG A 31 8.38 -13.09 -15.76
CA ARG A 31 9.33 -12.94 -16.87
C ARG A 31 9.19 -14.07 -17.87
N ASN A 32 9.52 -13.75 -19.12
CA ASN A 32 9.60 -14.73 -20.23
C ASN A 32 8.28 -15.47 -20.52
N GLY A 33 7.13 -14.87 -20.18
CA GLY A 33 5.81 -15.45 -20.46
C GLY A 33 5.45 -16.68 -19.60
N THR A 34 6.27 -17.01 -18.60
CA THR A 34 5.99 -18.09 -17.65
C THR A 34 5.86 -17.49 -16.25
N GLU A 35 4.67 -17.62 -15.66
CA GLU A 35 4.44 -17.16 -14.30
C GLU A 35 4.82 -18.23 -13.30
N LYS A 36 5.65 -17.89 -12.30
CA LYS A 36 6.01 -18.76 -11.17
C LYS A 36 5.77 -17.99 -9.88
N LEU A 37 5.08 -18.63 -8.94
CA LEU A 37 4.80 -18.07 -7.63
C LEU A 37 5.55 -18.88 -6.57
N TRP A 38 6.58 -18.28 -5.96
CA TRP A 38 7.25 -18.83 -4.80
C TRP A 38 6.68 -18.21 -3.52
N VAL A 39 6.45 -19.04 -2.52
CA VAL A 39 5.86 -18.57 -1.26
C VAL A 39 6.54 -19.26 -0.09
N HIS A 40 6.86 -18.49 0.95
CA HIS A 40 7.15 -19.04 2.28
C HIS A 40 5.93 -18.88 3.17
N ALA A 41 5.58 -19.94 3.91
CA ALA A 41 4.41 -20.01 4.77
C ALA A 41 3.09 -19.76 4.00
N THR A 42 2.80 -20.64 3.03
CA THR A 42 1.67 -20.53 2.09
C THR A 42 0.32 -20.30 2.79
N GLU A 43 0.04 -20.96 3.92
CA GLU A 43 -1.22 -20.77 4.64
C GLU A 43 -1.32 -19.37 5.28
N ARG A 44 -0.19 -18.82 5.73
CA ARG A 44 -0.14 -17.43 6.20
C ARG A 44 -0.33 -16.42 5.07
N ALA A 45 0.25 -16.70 3.91
CA ALA A 45 0.09 -15.84 2.72
C ALA A 45 -1.36 -15.70 2.26
N LYS A 46 -2.22 -16.69 2.55
CA LYS A 46 -3.66 -16.66 2.24
C LYS A 46 -4.47 -15.85 3.26
N GLN A 47 -3.90 -15.53 4.42
CA GLN A 47 -4.60 -14.77 5.45
C GLN A 47 -4.71 -13.30 5.06
N ARG A 48 -5.84 -12.69 5.40
CA ARG A 48 -6.05 -11.26 5.19
C ARG A 48 -5.57 -10.48 6.40
N PHE A 49 -4.77 -9.45 6.14
CA PHE A 49 -4.29 -8.51 7.14
C PHE A 49 -4.69 -7.10 6.75
N SER A 50 -4.86 -6.23 7.76
CA SER A 50 -5.01 -4.81 7.47
C SER A 50 -3.72 -4.29 6.82
N PRO A 51 -3.80 -3.65 5.65
CA PRO A 51 -2.62 -3.11 4.97
C PRO A 51 -2.01 -1.91 5.70
N ALA A 52 -2.75 -1.29 6.63
CA ALA A 52 -2.33 -0.09 7.32
C ALA A 52 -1.75 0.95 6.33
N SER A 53 -0.60 1.57 6.65
CA SER A 53 -0.01 2.60 5.80
C SER A 53 0.53 2.12 4.46
N THR A 54 0.68 0.82 4.24
CA THR A 54 1.06 0.31 2.90
C THR A 54 -0.05 0.53 1.87
N PHE A 55 -1.31 0.65 2.30
CA PHE A 55 -2.43 0.98 1.42
C PHE A 55 -2.30 2.38 0.77
N LYS A 56 -1.51 3.28 1.34
CA LYS A 56 -1.25 4.59 0.73
C LYS A 56 -0.62 4.50 -0.65
N VAL A 57 0.11 3.40 -0.95
CA VAL A 57 0.70 3.19 -2.28
C VAL A 57 -0.37 3.07 -3.37
N PRO A 58 -1.28 2.06 -3.34
CA PRO A 58 -2.36 2.00 -4.31
C PRO A 58 -3.30 3.21 -4.22
N HIS A 59 -3.56 3.74 -3.03
CA HIS A 59 -4.43 4.90 -2.84
C HIS A 59 -3.89 6.17 -3.54
N SER A 60 -2.56 6.35 -3.57
CA SER A 60 -1.91 7.41 -4.36
C SER A 60 -2.19 7.25 -5.85
N LEU A 61 -2.11 6.03 -6.37
CA LEU A 61 -2.42 5.74 -7.78
C LEU A 61 -3.90 6.01 -8.10
N PHE A 62 -4.79 5.67 -7.18
CA PHE A 62 -6.23 5.96 -7.33
C PHE A 62 -6.48 7.46 -7.36
N ALA A 63 -5.85 8.24 -6.47
CA ALA A 63 -5.99 9.69 -6.42
C ALA A 63 -5.49 10.37 -7.72
N LEU A 64 -4.38 9.90 -8.28
CA LEU A 64 -3.87 10.36 -9.58
C LEU A 64 -4.82 9.96 -10.73
N GLN A 65 -5.28 8.71 -10.77
CA GLN A 65 -6.21 8.23 -11.79
C GLN A 65 -7.55 8.96 -11.76
N ALA A 66 -8.06 9.25 -10.56
CA ALA A 66 -9.29 10.02 -10.33
C ALA A 66 -9.11 11.51 -10.56
N LYS A 67 -7.88 11.98 -10.81
CA LYS A 67 -7.53 13.41 -10.95
C LYS A 67 -7.88 14.23 -9.70
N VAL A 68 -7.85 13.62 -8.52
CA VAL A 68 -7.96 14.31 -7.23
C VAL A 68 -6.70 15.13 -6.97
N VAL A 69 -5.57 14.64 -7.44
CA VAL A 69 -4.30 15.38 -7.59
C VAL A 69 -3.82 15.23 -9.03
N LYS A 70 -3.16 16.26 -9.56
CA LYS A 70 -2.69 16.30 -10.95
C LYS A 70 -1.41 15.50 -11.13
N ASP A 71 -0.50 15.65 -10.17
CA ASP A 71 0.82 15.04 -10.13
C ASP A 71 1.33 14.96 -8.69
N GLU A 72 2.57 14.50 -8.50
CA GLU A 72 3.19 14.36 -7.19
C GLU A 72 3.53 15.67 -6.49
N PHE A 73 3.49 16.80 -7.18
CA PHE A 73 3.81 18.14 -6.66
C PHE A 73 2.57 18.99 -6.39
N ASP A 74 1.38 18.53 -6.77
CA ASP A 74 0.14 19.26 -6.57
C ASP A 74 -0.09 19.57 -5.09
N VAL A 75 -0.28 20.85 -4.76
CA VAL A 75 -0.35 21.30 -3.36
C VAL A 75 -1.70 20.95 -2.74
N ILE A 76 -1.65 20.23 -1.64
CA ILE A 76 -2.79 19.83 -0.83
C ILE A 76 -2.79 20.72 0.41
N ALA A 77 -3.62 21.77 0.41
CA ALA A 77 -3.67 22.75 1.48
C ALA A 77 -4.00 22.10 2.83
N TRP A 78 -3.27 22.50 3.87
CA TRP A 78 -3.51 22.06 5.23
C TRP A 78 -4.87 22.54 5.75
N ASP A 79 -5.54 21.67 6.49
CA ASP A 79 -6.87 21.93 7.05
C ASP A 79 -6.83 22.73 8.38
N GLN A 80 -5.66 23.28 8.74
CA GLN A 80 -5.40 24.05 9.97
C GLN A 80 -5.61 23.26 11.28
N LYS A 81 -5.85 21.95 11.21
CA LYS A 81 -6.00 21.11 12.43
C LYS A 81 -4.63 20.68 12.94
N GLN A 82 -4.33 21.03 14.17
CA GLN A 82 -3.12 20.59 14.86
C GLN A 82 -3.17 19.09 15.15
N ARG A 83 -2.10 18.38 14.81
CA ARG A 83 -1.92 16.96 15.03
C ARG A 83 -0.61 16.70 15.76
N GLY A 84 -0.48 15.57 16.43
CA GLY A 84 0.69 15.23 17.23
C GLY A 84 2.01 15.11 16.44
N ASN A 85 1.92 14.84 15.13
CA ASN A 85 3.11 14.86 14.27
C ASN A 85 3.27 16.25 13.61
N PRO A 86 4.32 17.02 13.96
CA PRO A 86 4.52 18.37 13.40
C PRO A 86 4.60 18.40 11.86
N ALA A 87 5.15 17.36 11.23
CA ALA A 87 5.24 17.26 9.77
C ALA A 87 3.87 17.17 9.07
N TRP A 88 2.80 16.94 9.83
CA TRP A 88 1.44 16.89 9.30
C TRP A 88 0.72 18.25 9.35
N ASN A 89 1.29 19.24 10.05
CA ASN A 89 0.69 20.54 10.33
C ASN A 89 1.17 21.61 9.35
N GLN A 90 1.12 21.28 8.08
CA GLN A 90 1.52 22.15 6.96
C GLN A 90 0.90 21.65 5.66
N ASP A 91 0.95 22.46 4.62
CA ASP A 91 0.61 22.04 3.28
C ASP A 91 1.44 20.82 2.88
N GLN A 92 0.82 19.91 2.15
CA GLN A 92 1.45 18.68 1.67
C GLN A 92 1.44 18.69 0.13
N ASP A 93 2.28 17.84 -0.43
CA ASP A 93 2.14 17.28 -1.75
C ASP A 93 2.10 15.76 -1.62
N LEU A 94 1.92 15.02 -2.71
CA LEU A 94 1.84 13.56 -2.64
C LEU A 94 3.16 12.94 -2.13
N ARG A 95 4.31 13.55 -2.44
CA ARG A 95 5.65 13.11 -2.01
C ARG A 95 5.82 13.26 -0.50
N SER A 96 5.50 14.43 0.04
CA SER A 96 5.60 14.70 1.48
C SER A 96 4.57 13.90 2.27
N ALA A 97 3.35 13.74 1.75
CA ALA A 97 2.30 12.94 2.35
C ALA A 97 2.69 11.45 2.44
N MET A 98 3.32 10.90 1.40
CA MET A 98 3.85 9.53 1.41
C MET A 98 5.02 9.40 2.39
N ARG A 99 6.01 10.29 2.30
CA ARG A 99 7.22 10.27 3.16
C ARG A 99 6.88 10.36 4.64
N ASN A 100 5.93 11.23 5.00
CA ASN A 100 5.52 11.47 6.39
C ASN A 100 4.35 10.58 6.83
N SER A 101 3.86 9.73 5.94
CA SER A 101 2.65 8.90 6.19
C SER A 101 1.46 9.73 6.68
N THR A 102 1.20 10.88 6.03
CA THR A 102 0.24 11.91 6.46
C THR A 102 -1.20 11.44 6.27
N VAL A 103 -1.79 10.86 7.30
CA VAL A 103 -3.09 10.18 7.25
C VAL A 103 -4.20 11.07 6.70
N TRP A 104 -4.30 12.32 7.18
CA TRP A 104 -5.39 13.23 6.79
C TRP A 104 -5.45 13.56 5.30
N VAL A 105 -4.31 13.49 4.59
CA VAL A 105 -4.27 13.65 3.13
C VAL A 105 -5.02 12.51 2.46
N PHE A 106 -4.75 11.28 2.87
CA PHE A 106 -5.37 10.09 2.30
C PHE A 106 -6.85 9.96 2.69
N GLU A 107 -7.22 10.39 3.90
CA GLU A 107 -8.63 10.54 4.28
C GLU A 107 -9.37 11.52 3.36
N ARG A 108 -8.74 12.66 3.03
CA ARG A 108 -9.30 13.62 2.07
C ARG A 108 -9.45 13.02 0.67
N PHE A 109 -8.47 12.24 0.21
CA PHE A 109 -8.56 11.54 -1.07
C PHE A 109 -9.76 10.59 -1.09
N ALA A 110 -9.91 9.74 -0.05
CA ALA A 110 -11.04 8.84 0.09
C ALA A 110 -12.38 9.58 0.06
N GLN A 111 -12.48 10.68 0.82
CA GLN A 111 -13.69 11.52 0.84
C GLN A 111 -14.01 12.13 -0.53
N THR A 112 -12.98 12.58 -1.26
CA THR A 112 -13.14 13.22 -2.57
C THR A 112 -13.52 12.21 -3.65
N MET A 113 -12.91 11.03 -3.66
CA MET A 113 -13.22 9.96 -4.60
C MET A 113 -14.57 9.30 -4.29
N GLY A 114 -14.87 9.11 -3.00
CA GLY A 114 -16.04 8.36 -2.53
C GLY A 114 -15.89 6.85 -2.70
N GLN A 115 -16.65 6.10 -1.90
CA GLN A 115 -16.56 4.63 -1.84
C GLN A 115 -16.78 3.93 -3.19
N HIS A 116 -17.69 4.44 -4.00
CA HIS A 116 -18.02 3.79 -5.28
C HIS A 116 -16.83 3.77 -6.24
N GLN A 117 -16.07 4.85 -6.30
CA GLN A 117 -14.92 4.98 -7.19
C GLN A 117 -13.72 4.16 -6.70
N GLU A 118 -13.51 4.09 -5.38
CA GLU A 118 -12.47 3.24 -4.80
C GLU A 118 -12.74 1.74 -5.05
N HIS A 119 -14.00 1.30 -4.92
CA HIS A 119 -14.37 -0.09 -5.19
C HIS A 119 -14.17 -0.55 -6.63
N GLN A 120 -14.14 0.36 -7.60
CA GLN A 120 -13.87 0.02 -9.00
C GLN A 120 -12.42 -0.41 -9.24
N TRP A 121 -11.49 -0.04 -8.36
CA TRP A 121 -10.06 -0.29 -8.52
C TRP A 121 -9.50 -1.32 -7.52
N MET A 122 -10.32 -1.82 -6.61
CA MET A 122 -10.01 -2.91 -5.68
C MET A 122 -10.55 -4.25 -6.16
#